data_843de3fd3f97c7816228e7481b04515f
#
_entry.id   843de3fd3f97c7816228e7481b04515f
#
_cell.length_a   1.000
_cell.length_b   1.000
_cell.length_c   1.000
_cell.angle_alpha   90.00
_cell.angle_beta   90.00
_cell.angle_gamma   90.00
#
_symmetry.space_group_name_H-M   'P 1'
#
loop_
_entity.id
_entity.type
_entity.pdbx_description
1 polymer ?
#
loop_
_entity_poly.entity_id
_entity_poly.type
_entity_poly.pdbx_seq_one_letter_code
_entity_poly.pdbx_strand_id
1 'polypeptide(L)'
;AGVLGGLAWAMIPAILKTRFNTNEILVSLMLTYVAVLFIDWTVRGPWRDPMSFGFPLTPMYPDAGMIARVDLPGIGRRAQLHWGVLGALVLSVAAWFILRRTMVGFQVQVMGDAPRAGRFAGFSPALVTVLVLGISGGAAGLAGMVEVSANIGQLQPNISFGYGFTAIIVAFLARLNPLAVIVAGLVVALAEMGGDAAQIAMGIPKVVTGVFKGILLFMLLAGETFNRFHVEFRLPGTAARAAATAATKESGSV
;
A
#
# COMPACT_ATOMS: atom_id res chain seq x y z
N ALA A 1 -3.28 -8.21 19.02
CA ALA A 1 -3.27 -9.38 18.12
C ALA A 1 -2.97 -8.96 16.67
N GLY A 2 -3.73 -8.06 16.03
CA GLY A 2 -3.57 -7.70 14.61
C GLY A 2 -2.18 -7.21 14.21
N VAL A 3 -1.58 -6.32 14.99
CA VAL A 3 -0.20 -5.82 14.74
C VAL A 3 0.81 -6.96 14.78
N LEU A 4 0.73 -7.85 15.76
CA LEU A 4 1.66 -8.98 15.89
C LEU A 4 1.47 -9.99 14.76
N GLY A 5 0.22 -10.27 14.37
CA GLY A 5 -0.07 -11.15 13.24
C GLY A 5 0.45 -10.59 11.92
N GLY A 6 0.21 -9.30 11.64
CA GLY A 6 0.72 -8.63 10.45
C GLY A 6 2.24 -8.55 10.41
N LEU A 7 2.88 -8.26 11.56
CA LEU A 7 4.33 -8.28 11.69
C LEU A 7 4.89 -9.68 11.43
N ALA A 8 4.33 -10.72 12.04
CA ALA A 8 4.77 -12.11 11.85
C ALA A 8 4.64 -12.54 10.39
N TRP A 9 3.53 -12.17 9.71
CA TRP A 9 3.33 -12.46 8.30
C TRP A 9 4.35 -11.76 7.40
N ALA A 10 4.66 -10.49 7.69
CA ALA A 10 5.65 -9.70 6.97
C ALA A 10 7.10 -10.16 7.21
N MET A 11 7.37 -10.89 8.31
CA MET A 11 8.69 -11.48 8.51
C MET A 11 9.04 -12.54 7.47
N ILE A 12 8.06 -13.21 6.86
CA ILE A 12 8.31 -14.21 5.82
C ILE A 12 9.03 -13.58 4.62
N PRO A 13 8.48 -12.56 3.92
CA PRO A 13 9.19 -11.92 2.82
C PRO A 13 10.46 -11.21 3.27
N ALA A 14 10.52 -10.68 4.50
CA ALA A 14 11.71 -10.02 5.04
C ALA A 14 12.89 -11.00 5.17
N ILE A 15 12.65 -12.18 5.71
CA ILE A 15 13.67 -13.23 5.84
C ILE A 15 14.09 -13.78 4.47
N LEU A 16 13.14 -14.03 3.57
CA LEU A 16 13.45 -14.48 2.23
C LEU A 16 14.29 -13.44 1.46
N LYS A 17 13.98 -12.18 1.58
CA LYS A 17 14.77 -11.08 0.97
C LYS A 17 16.19 -11.03 1.53
N THR A 18 16.33 -11.09 2.85
CA THR A 18 17.64 -10.89 3.50
C THR A 18 18.55 -12.11 3.41
N ARG A 19 17.98 -13.33 3.42
CA ARG A 19 18.75 -14.59 3.38
C ARG A 19 18.99 -15.11 1.96
N PHE A 20 17.98 -14.99 1.09
CA PHE A 20 17.99 -15.59 -0.25
C PHE A 20 18.00 -14.55 -1.36
N ASN A 21 18.02 -13.27 -1.03
CA ASN A 21 17.98 -12.14 -1.98
C ASN A 21 16.84 -12.26 -3.01
N THR A 22 15.68 -12.80 -2.58
CA THR A 22 14.49 -12.95 -3.40
C THR A 22 13.85 -11.61 -3.71
N ASN A 23 13.01 -11.57 -4.76
CA ASN A 23 12.20 -10.39 -5.06
C ASN A 23 11.04 -10.30 -4.06
N GLU A 24 11.09 -9.30 -3.19
CA GLU A 24 10.07 -9.07 -2.13
C GLU A 24 8.68 -8.82 -2.70
N ILE A 25 8.57 -8.22 -3.89
CA ILE A 25 7.28 -7.92 -4.54
C ILE A 25 6.60 -9.23 -4.94
N LEU A 26 7.32 -10.14 -5.59
CA LEU A 26 6.78 -11.43 -5.99
C LEU A 26 6.38 -12.28 -4.78
N VAL A 27 7.23 -12.32 -3.76
CA VAL A 27 6.93 -13.07 -2.53
C VAL A 27 5.70 -12.51 -1.83
N SER A 28 5.58 -11.18 -1.72
CA SER A 28 4.43 -10.54 -1.08
C SER A 28 3.13 -10.80 -1.85
N LEU A 29 3.17 -10.76 -3.20
CA LEU A 29 2.01 -11.08 -4.02
C LEU A 29 1.57 -12.54 -3.83
N MET A 30 2.51 -13.49 -3.83
CA MET A 30 2.19 -14.91 -3.58
C MET A 30 1.60 -15.12 -2.19
N LEU A 31 2.17 -14.47 -1.17
CA LEU A 31 1.67 -14.52 0.20
C LEU A 31 0.29 -13.91 0.35
N THR A 32 -0.08 -12.93 -0.48
CA THR A 32 -1.44 -12.38 -0.51
C THR A 32 -2.45 -13.44 -0.92
N TYR A 33 -2.18 -14.22 -1.96
CA TYR A 33 -3.04 -15.34 -2.35
C TYR A 33 -3.12 -16.42 -1.27
N VAL A 34 -1.98 -16.76 -0.65
CA VAL A 34 -1.96 -17.71 0.48
C VAL A 34 -2.81 -17.21 1.64
N ALA A 35 -2.73 -15.91 1.97
CA ALA A 35 -3.54 -15.32 3.04
C ALA A 35 -5.05 -15.38 2.75
N VAL A 36 -5.45 -15.09 1.51
CA VAL A 36 -6.87 -15.18 1.09
C VAL A 36 -7.38 -16.62 1.22
N LEU A 37 -6.62 -17.59 0.73
CA LEU A 37 -6.99 -19.01 0.85
C LEU A 37 -6.98 -19.50 2.30
N PHE A 38 -6.06 -19.00 3.12
CA PHE A 38 -5.99 -19.32 4.54
C PHE A 38 -7.22 -18.80 5.30
N ILE A 39 -7.65 -17.57 5.01
CA ILE A 39 -8.89 -17.00 5.58
C ILE A 39 -10.08 -17.83 5.14
N ASP A 40 -10.20 -18.12 3.84
CA ASP A 40 -11.31 -18.91 3.29
C ASP A 40 -11.40 -20.31 3.95
N TRP A 41 -10.28 -21.00 4.09
CA TRP A 41 -10.19 -22.27 4.79
C TRP A 41 -10.60 -22.15 6.26
N THR A 42 -10.15 -21.11 6.95
CA THR A 42 -10.42 -20.90 8.37
C THR A 42 -11.92 -20.65 8.62
N VAL A 43 -12.53 -19.81 7.79
CA VAL A 43 -13.94 -19.41 7.91
C VAL A 43 -14.88 -20.55 7.49
N ARG A 44 -14.50 -21.40 6.53
CA ARG A 44 -15.31 -22.58 6.12
C ARG A 44 -15.12 -23.78 7.03
N GLY A 45 -13.99 -23.84 7.74
CA GLY A 45 -13.62 -24.97 8.57
C GLY A 45 -13.72 -24.68 10.07
N PRO A 46 -12.58 -24.48 10.77
CA PRO A 46 -12.53 -24.52 12.24
C PRO A 46 -13.26 -23.35 12.93
N TRP A 47 -13.43 -22.21 12.27
CA TRP A 47 -14.05 -21.02 12.85
C TRP A 47 -15.42 -20.72 12.28
N ARG A 48 -16.01 -21.67 11.58
CA ARG A 48 -17.35 -21.52 11.01
C ARG A 48 -18.38 -21.42 12.13
N ASP A 49 -19.31 -20.46 12.00
CA ASP A 49 -20.46 -20.34 12.88
C ASP A 49 -21.48 -21.49 12.59
N PRO A 50 -21.81 -22.34 13.57
CA PRO A 50 -22.83 -23.37 13.41
C PRO A 50 -24.23 -22.81 13.08
N MET A 51 -24.53 -21.56 13.46
CA MET A 51 -25.81 -20.91 13.24
C MET A 51 -25.89 -20.12 11.91
N SER A 52 -24.85 -20.10 11.11
CA SER A 52 -24.77 -19.30 9.87
C SER A 52 -25.56 -19.87 8.68
N PHE A 53 -26.44 -20.86 8.87
CA PHE A 53 -27.26 -21.48 7.81
C PHE A 53 -26.47 -21.91 6.55
N GLY A 54 -25.20 -22.26 6.70
CA GLY A 54 -24.36 -22.68 5.59
C GLY A 54 -23.48 -21.60 5.00
N PHE A 55 -23.64 -20.34 5.38
CA PHE A 55 -22.75 -19.27 4.93
C PHE A 55 -21.36 -19.39 5.58
N PRO A 56 -20.29 -19.07 4.86
CA PRO A 56 -18.93 -19.08 5.39
C PRO A 56 -18.66 -17.83 6.23
N LEU A 57 -19.14 -17.83 7.46
CA LEU A 57 -19.03 -16.71 8.40
C LEU A 57 -18.54 -17.24 9.75
N THR A 58 -17.77 -16.44 10.48
CA THR A 58 -17.49 -16.71 11.90
C THR A 58 -18.59 -16.14 12.80
N PRO A 59 -18.71 -16.60 14.06
CA PRO A 59 -19.56 -15.94 15.02
C PRO A 59 -19.26 -14.44 15.13
N MET A 60 -20.30 -13.63 15.34
CA MET A 60 -20.12 -12.19 15.58
C MET A 60 -19.27 -11.97 16.82
N TYR A 61 -18.39 -10.99 16.74
CA TYR A 61 -17.57 -10.59 17.87
C TYR A 61 -18.45 -9.99 18.98
N PRO A 62 -18.16 -10.28 20.25
CA PRO A 62 -18.83 -9.60 21.37
C PRO A 62 -18.57 -8.09 21.30
N ASP A 63 -19.49 -7.30 21.84
CA ASP A 63 -19.43 -5.83 21.85
C ASP A 63 -18.10 -5.30 22.41
N ALA A 64 -17.49 -6.00 23.35
CA ALA A 64 -16.16 -5.69 23.89
C ALA A 64 -15.02 -5.82 22.87
N GLY A 65 -15.21 -6.58 21.77
CA GLY A 65 -14.26 -6.73 20.68
C GLY A 65 -14.49 -5.77 19.53
N MET A 66 -15.57 -5.00 19.56
CA MET A 66 -15.91 -4.02 18.52
C MET A 66 -15.35 -2.65 18.86
N ILE A 67 -14.81 -1.96 17.84
CA ILE A 67 -14.33 -0.60 18.01
C ILE A 67 -15.53 0.35 18.07
N ALA A 68 -15.62 1.11 19.18
CA ALA A 68 -16.72 2.05 19.38
C ALA A 68 -16.78 3.10 18.27
N ARG A 69 -18.00 3.44 17.87
CA ARG A 69 -18.27 4.54 16.94
C ARG A 69 -18.12 5.87 17.67
N VAL A 70 -17.65 6.88 16.95
CA VAL A 70 -17.51 8.23 17.48
C VAL A 70 -18.82 8.97 17.21
N ASP A 71 -19.62 9.21 18.24
CA ASP A 71 -20.83 10.02 18.14
C ASP A 71 -20.48 11.51 18.19
N LEU A 72 -20.31 12.12 17.03
CA LEU A 72 -20.18 13.58 16.92
C LEU A 72 -21.58 14.20 16.83
N PRO A 73 -21.95 15.13 17.75
CA PRO A 73 -23.25 15.80 17.70
C PRO A 73 -23.36 16.61 16.39
N GLY A 74 -24.30 16.21 15.53
CA GLY A 74 -24.62 16.86 14.25
C GLY A 74 -24.14 16.11 12.98
N ILE A 75 -23.08 15.35 13.02
CA ILE A 75 -22.51 14.65 11.85
C ILE A 75 -22.44 13.13 12.07
N GLY A 76 -22.37 12.68 13.33
CA GLY A 76 -21.90 11.37 13.73
C GLY A 76 -22.73 10.16 13.27
N ARG A 77 -24.05 10.22 13.24
CA ARG A 77 -24.87 9.05 12.89
C ARG A 77 -24.88 8.69 11.41
N ARG A 78 -24.59 9.65 10.52
CA ARG A 78 -24.52 9.42 9.06
C ARG A 78 -23.11 9.08 8.57
N ALA A 79 -22.07 9.54 9.28
CA ALA A 79 -20.69 9.42 8.83
C ALA A 79 -20.00 8.10 9.23
N GLN A 80 -20.62 7.24 10.06
CA GLN A 80 -20.06 5.97 10.54
C GLN A 80 -18.59 6.08 11.01
N LEU A 81 -18.20 7.22 11.58
CA LEU A 81 -16.86 7.45 12.07
C LEU A 81 -16.57 6.56 13.27
N HIS A 82 -15.42 5.91 13.24
CA HIS A 82 -14.95 5.07 14.34
C HIS A 82 -13.55 5.50 14.79
N TRP A 83 -13.13 5.11 15.98
CA TRP A 83 -11.81 5.45 16.54
C TRP A 83 -10.64 5.01 15.67
N GLY A 84 -10.83 4.05 14.77
CA GLY A 84 -9.81 3.64 13.80
C GLY A 84 -9.37 4.76 12.86
N VAL A 85 -10.24 5.73 12.55
CA VAL A 85 -9.87 6.90 11.72
C VAL A 85 -8.86 7.78 12.46
N LEU A 86 -9.07 8.03 13.75
CA LEU A 86 -8.09 8.75 14.59
C LEU A 86 -6.77 7.96 14.70
N GLY A 87 -6.84 6.63 14.83
CA GLY A 87 -5.67 5.77 14.79
C GLY A 87 -4.88 5.91 13.49
N ALA A 88 -5.55 5.95 12.35
CA ALA A 88 -4.91 6.15 11.05
C ALA A 88 -4.21 7.52 10.92
N LEU A 89 -4.85 8.59 11.43
CA LEU A 89 -4.24 9.93 11.47
C LEU A 89 -2.99 9.95 12.35
N VAL A 90 -3.07 9.36 13.54
CA VAL A 90 -1.92 9.27 14.46
C VAL A 90 -0.79 8.47 13.83
N LEU A 91 -1.08 7.34 13.17
CA LEU A 91 -0.08 6.54 12.47
C LEU A 91 0.58 7.31 11.33
N SER A 92 -0.18 8.08 10.55
CA SER A 92 0.35 8.91 9.47
C SER A 92 1.32 9.98 9.99
N VAL A 93 0.95 10.67 11.08
CA VAL A 93 1.81 11.66 11.74
C VAL A 93 3.04 11.00 12.36
N ALA A 94 2.86 9.85 13.01
CA ALA A 94 3.96 9.08 13.59
C ALA A 94 4.95 8.60 12.52
N ALA A 95 4.46 8.08 11.40
CA ALA A 95 5.29 7.69 10.26
C ALA A 95 6.08 8.89 9.70
N TRP A 96 5.44 10.04 9.54
CA TRP A 96 6.12 11.27 9.13
C TRP A 96 7.20 11.67 10.11
N PHE A 97 6.91 11.63 11.42
CA PHE A 97 7.88 11.98 12.46
C PHE A 97 9.06 10.99 12.47
N ILE A 98 8.79 9.69 12.40
CA ILE A 98 9.84 8.66 12.36
C ILE A 98 10.72 8.86 11.14
N LEU A 99 10.16 9.04 9.95
CA LEU A 99 10.92 9.18 8.72
C LEU A 99 11.75 10.47 8.66
N ARG A 100 11.26 11.58 9.25
CA ARG A 100 11.93 12.88 9.15
C ARG A 100 12.78 13.28 10.35
N ARG A 101 12.53 12.68 11.52
CA ARG A 101 13.11 13.16 12.79
C ARG A 101 13.91 12.10 13.54
N THR A 102 13.96 10.85 13.07
CA THR A 102 14.69 9.79 13.76
C THR A 102 15.85 9.24 12.93
N MET A 103 16.81 8.62 13.63
CA MET A 103 17.93 7.91 13.00
C MET A 103 17.47 6.75 12.12
N VAL A 104 16.37 6.10 12.48
CA VAL A 104 15.79 5.01 11.69
C VAL A 104 15.31 5.56 10.34
N GLY A 105 14.61 6.68 10.32
CA GLY A 105 14.18 7.35 9.08
C GLY A 105 15.36 7.75 8.22
N PHE A 106 16.43 8.29 8.80
CA PHE A 106 17.65 8.60 8.09
C PHE A 106 18.29 7.36 7.45
N GLN A 107 18.41 6.26 8.21
CA GLN A 107 18.94 4.99 7.67
C GLN A 107 18.10 4.46 6.50
N VAL A 108 16.75 4.53 6.63
CA VAL A 108 15.85 4.11 5.55
C VAL A 108 16.05 4.94 4.29
N GLN A 109 16.13 6.27 4.41
CA GLN A 109 16.37 7.17 3.27
C GLN A 109 17.73 6.91 2.61
N VAL A 110 18.79 6.87 3.39
CA VAL A 110 20.15 6.61 2.86
C VAL A 110 20.24 5.24 2.18
N MET A 111 19.61 4.23 2.75
CA MET A 111 19.59 2.89 2.14
C MET A 111 18.71 2.81 0.89
N GLY A 112 17.70 3.68 0.76
CA GLY A 112 16.88 3.80 -0.44
C GLY A 112 17.59 4.55 -1.57
N ASP A 113 18.18 5.69 -1.27
CA ASP A 113 18.76 6.59 -2.28
C ASP A 113 20.19 6.18 -2.67
N ALA A 114 21.01 5.77 -1.70
CA ALA A 114 22.41 5.44 -1.89
C ALA A 114 22.85 4.20 -1.09
N PRO A 115 22.46 2.98 -1.49
CA PRO A 115 22.72 1.76 -0.71
C PRO A 115 24.21 1.47 -0.48
N ARG A 116 25.06 1.90 -1.42
CA ARG A 116 26.54 1.77 -1.26
C ARG A 116 27.07 2.67 -0.15
N ALA A 117 26.65 3.93 -0.12
CA ALA A 117 27.04 4.88 0.92
C ALA A 117 26.55 4.44 2.30
N GLY A 118 25.32 3.93 2.40
CA GLY A 118 24.78 3.39 3.64
C GLY A 118 25.60 2.24 4.20
N ARG A 119 26.10 1.33 3.36
CA ARG A 119 27.00 0.24 3.77
C ARG A 119 28.35 0.75 4.28
N PHE A 120 28.93 1.76 3.62
CA PHE A 120 30.17 2.38 4.09
C PHE A 120 29.98 3.11 5.42
N ALA A 121 28.80 3.66 5.69
CA ALA A 121 28.44 4.25 6.98
C ALA A 121 28.14 3.21 8.08
N GLY A 122 28.27 1.91 7.78
CA GLY A 122 28.06 0.84 8.76
C GLY A 122 26.58 0.40 8.92
N PHE A 123 25.67 0.88 8.08
CA PHE A 123 24.26 0.47 8.17
C PHE A 123 24.07 -0.92 7.56
N SER A 124 23.35 -1.78 8.28
CA SER A 124 23.04 -3.13 7.82
C SER A 124 21.80 -3.11 6.90
N PRO A 125 21.93 -3.46 5.60
CA PRO A 125 20.79 -3.53 4.69
C PRO A 125 19.73 -4.53 5.16
N ALA A 126 20.17 -5.67 5.70
CA ALA A 126 19.27 -6.70 6.20
C ALA A 126 18.40 -6.20 7.35
N LEU A 127 19.00 -5.51 8.32
CA LEU A 127 18.29 -4.97 9.47
C LEU A 127 17.27 -3.91 9.04
N VAL A 128 17.66 -2.98 8.16
CA VAL A 128 16.76 -1.94 7.64
C VAL A 128 15.59 -2.58 6.88
N THR A 129 15.85 -3.57 6.03
CA THR A 129 14.80 -4.28 5.29
C THR A 129 13.80 -4.98 6.23
N VAL A 130 14.30 -5.73 7.22
CA VAL A 130 13.46 -6.44 8.19
C VAL A 130 12.62 -5.45 8.99
N LEU A 131 13.21 -4.33 9.41
CA LEU A 131 12.54 -3.31 10.21
C LEU A 131 11.43 -2.62 9.39
N VAL A 132 11.71 -2.22 8.15
CA VAL A 132 10.72 -1.57 7.27
C VAL A 132 9.57 -2.50 6.93
N LEU A 133 9.86 -3.74 6.52
CA LEU A 133 8.81 -4.73 6.22
C LEU A 133 8.01 -5.10 7.47
N GLY A 134 8.67 -5.20 8.64
CA GLY A 134 8.00 -5.47 9.92
C GLY A 134 7.05 -4.34 10.31
N ILE A 135 7.49 -3.08 10.28
CA ILE A 135 6.63 -1.92 10.59
C ILE A 135 5.45 -1.85 9.60
N SER A 136 5.72 -2.04 8.30
CA SER A 136 4.68 -2.04 7.27
C SER A 136 3.66 -3.15 7.50
N GLY A 137 4.12 -4.37 7.79
CA GLY A 137 3.25 -5.50 8.08
C GLY A 137 2.44 -5.33 9.36
N GLY A 138 3.05 -4.77 10.41
CA GLY A 138 2.36 -4.43 11.65
C GLY A 138 1.25 -3.39 11.44
N ALA A 139 1.52 -2.35 10.65
CA ALA A 139 0.54 -1.32 10.29
C ALA A 139 -0.61 -1.91 9.43
N ALA A 140 -0.29 -2.77 8.45
CA ALA A 140 -1.28 -3.48 7.65
C ALA A 140 -2.16 -4.41 8.50
N GLY A 141 -1.56 -5.15 9.45
CA GLY A 141 -2.30 -5.99 10.38
C GLY A 141 -3.21 -5.20 11.32
N LEU A 142 -2.79 -4.00 11.72
CA LEU A 142 -3.63 -3.08 12.48
C LEU A 142 -4.81 -2.58 11.64
N ALA A 143 -4.58 -2.22 10.37
CA ALA A 143 -5.64 -1.81 9.44
C ALA A 143 -6.67 -2.92 9.23
N GLY A 144 -6.23 -4.17 9.02
CA GLY A 144 -7.12 -5.33 8.90
C GLY A 144 -7.93 -5.59 10.18
N MET A 145 -7.32 -5.44 11.35
CA MET A 145 -8.01 -5.55 12.63
C MET A 145 -9.09 -4.46 12.77
N VAL A 146 -8.76 -3.22 12.43
CA VAL A 146 -9.71 -2.11 12.48
C VAL A 146 -10.88 -2.36 11.56
N GLU A 147 -10.62 -2.82 10.32
CA GLU A 147 -11.68 -3.14 9.35
C GLU A 147 -12.65 -4.18 9.87
N VAL A 148 -12.13 -5.28 10.42
CA VAL A 148 -12.98 -6.35 10.96
C VAL A 148 -13.72 -5.91 12.21
N SER A 149 -13.07 -5.19 13.14
CA SER A 149 -13.66 -4.82 14.43
C SER A 149 -14.55 -3.58 14.39
N ALA A 150 -14.37 -2.67 13.40
CA ALA A 150 -15.17 -1.46 13.30
C ALA A 150 -16.32 -1.56 12.30
N ASN A 151 -16.11 -2.25 11.17
CA ASN A 151 -17.03 -2.24 10.05
C ASN A 151 -17.81 -3.56 9.92
N ILE A 152 -17.13 -4.70 10.02
CA ILE A 152 -17.71 -6.00 9.64
C ILE A 152 -18.26 -6.74 10.86
N GLY A 153 -17.54 -6.76 11.96
CA GLY A 153 -17.91 -7.45 13.21
C GLY A 153 -17.72 -8.97 13.20
N GLN A 154 -17.30 -9.57 12.09
CA GLN A 154 -17.05 -11.00 11.92
C GLN A 154 -16.06 -11.25 10.81
N LEU A 155 -15.42 -12.42 10.76
CA LEU A 155 -14.59 -12.81 9.63
C LEU A 155 -15.46 -13.42 8.52
N GLN A 156 -15.15 -13.04 7.28
CA GLN A 156 -15.77 -13.56 6.07
C GLN A 156 -14.71 -13.73 4.96
N PRO A 157 -14.95 -14.54 3.91
CA PRO A 157 -13.92 -14.82 2.89
C PRO A 157 -13.36 -13.58 2.18
N ASN A 158 -14.20 -12.57 1.95
CA ASN A 158 -13.85 -11.37 1.19
C ASN A 158 -13.71 -10.13 2.09
N ILE A 159 -12.84 -10.18 3.10
CA ILE A 159 -12.60 -9.03 3.99
C ILE A 159 -11.84 -7.91 3.28
N SER A 160 -10.84 -8.28 2.48
CA SER A 160 -9.98 -7.32 1.81
C SER A 160 -10.47 -7.07 0.39
N PHE A 161 -11.37 -6.14 0.20
CA PHE A 161 -11.90 -5.71 -1.12
C PHE A 161 -10.83 -5.05 -2.04
N GLY A 162 -9.58 -5.50 -1.96
CA GLY A 162 -8.48 -4.93 -2.74
C GLY A 162 -7.85 -3.68 -2.11
N TYR A 163 -8.08 -3.41 -0.84
CA TYR A 163 -7.52 -2.25 -0.12
C TYR A 163 -6.00 -2.15 -0.23
N GLY A 164 -5.28 -3.28 -0.27
CA GLY A 164 -3.84 -3.29 -0.48
C GLY A 164 -3.43 -2.66 -1.81
N PHE A 165 -4.14 -2.97 -2.90
CA PHE A 165 -3.88 -2.36 -4.20
C PHE A 165 -4.29 -0.88 -4.23
N THR A 166 -5.42 -0.53 -3.62
CA THR A 166 -5.83 0.86 -3.46
C THR A 166 -4.81 1.66 -2.65
N ALA A 167 -4.21 1.07 -1.62
CA ALA A 167 -3.16 1.71 -0.82
C ALA A 167 -1.91 2.04 -1.65
N ILE A 168 -1.57 1.22 -2.65
CA ILE A 168 -0.47 1.53 -3.59
C ILE A 168 -0.81 2.81 -4.38
N ILE A 169 -2.04 2.91 -4.90
CA ILE A 169 -2.50 4.11 -5.62
C ILE A 169 -2.39 5.35 -4.74
N VAL A 170 -2.87 5.26 -3.50
CA VAL A 170 -2.82 6.36 -2.52
C VAL A 170 -1.37 6.75 -2.20
N ALA A 171 -0.47 5.78 -2.02
CA ALA A 171 0.94 6.05 -1.72
C ALA A 171 1.65 6.79 -2.86
N PHE A 172 1.43 6.38 -4.11
CA PHE A 172 2.01 7.06 -5.28
C PHE A 172 1.37 8.43 -5.51
N LEU A 173 0.05 8.57 -5.35
CA LEU A 173 -0.65 9.85 -5.43
C LEU A 173 -0.12 10.85 -4.37
N ALA A 174 0.20 10.36 -3.18
CA ALA A 174 0.82 11.13 -2.10
C ALA A 174 2.33 11.37 -2.29
N ARG A 175 2.93 10.89 -3.38
CA ARG A 175 4.39 10.95 -3.63
C ARG A 175 5.20 10.41 -2.44
N LEU A 176 4.74 9.32 -1.86
CA LEU A 176 5.35 8.65 -0.70
C LEU A 176 5.52 9.55 0.55
N ASN A 177 4.76 10.64 0.63
CA ASN A 177 4.77 11.53 1.81
C ASN A 177 3.66 11.09 2.77
N PRO A 178 3.99 10.68 4.02
CA PRO A 178 3.00 10.17 4.96
C PRO A 178 1.87 11.15 5.30
N LEU A 179 2.12 12.45 5.34
CA LEU A 179 1.06 13.44 5.58
C LEU A 179 0.15 13.62 4.36
N ALA A 180 0.71 13.58 3.15
CA ALA A 180 -0.06 13.69 1.93
C ALA A 180 -0.94 12.46 1.68
N VAL A 181 -0.60 11.29 2.28
CA VAL A 181 -1.42 10.06 2.23
C VAL A 181 -2.83 10.31 2.77
N ILE A 182 -3.00 11.18 3.77
CA ILE A 182 -4.31 11.51 4.34
C ILE A 182 -5.21 12.13 3.27
N VAL A 183 -4.71 13.13 2.56
CA VAL A 183 -5.48 13.83 1.51
C VAL A 183 -5.69 12.92 0.30
N ALA A 184 -4.66 12.20 -0.12
CA ALA A 184 -4.75 11.24 -1.23
C ALA A 184 -5.75 10.12 -0.92
N GLY A 185 -5.75 9.61 0.31
CA GLY A 185 -6.71 8.60 0.78
C GLY A 185 -8.15 9.11 0.74
N LEU A 186 -8.39 10.36 1.16
CA LEU A 186 -9.71 10.99 1.07
C LEU A 186 -10.19 11.11 -0.38
N VAL A 187 -9.33 11.55 -1.30
CA VAL A 187 -9.67 11.68 -2.73
C VAL A 187 -10.05 10.31 -3.31
N VAL A 188 -9.26 9.27 -3.03
CA VAL A 188 -9.54 7.91 -3.54
C VAL A 188 -10.80 7.34 -2.88
N ALA A 189 -11.02 7.57 -1.58
CA ALA A 189 -12.23 7.14 -0.90
C ALA A 189 -13.50 7.82 -1.47
N LEU A 190 -13.43 9.11 -1.78
CA LEU A 190 -14.53 9.83 -2.45
C LEU A 190 -14.81 9.26 -3.85
N ALA A 191 -13.76 8.89 -4.60
CA ALA A 191 -13.93 8.26 -5.91
C ALA A 191 -14.58 6.86 -5.79
N GLU A 192 -14.25 6.08 -4.76
CA GLU A 192 -14.88 4.79 -4.48
C GLU A 192 -16.35 4.94 -4.09
N MET A 193 -16.64 5.86 -3.18
CA MET A 193 -18.03 6.16 -2.78
C MET A 193 -18.86 6.67 -3.95
N GLY A 194 -18.28 7.50 -4.81
CA GLY A 194 -18.91 7.96 -6.04
C GLY A 194 -19.21 6.81 -7.01
N GLY A 195 -18.28 5.86 -7.13
CA GLY A 195 -18.47 4.65 -7.92
C GLY A 195 -19.59 3.75 -7.39
N ASP A 196 -19.65 3.53 -6.07
CA ASP A 196 -20.73 2.77 -5.44
C ASP A 196 -22.09 3.48 -5.58
N ALA A 197 -22.12 4.80 -5.44
CA ALA A 197 -23.33 5.60 -5.67
C ALA A 197 -23.82 5.53 -7.13
N ALA A 198 -22.90 5.60 -8.09
CA ALA A 198 -23.21 5.45 -9.51
C ALA A 198 -23.74 4.04 -9.84
N GLN A 199 -23.20 3.01 -9.20
CA GLN A 199 -23.71 1.64 -9.32
C GLN A 199 -25.17 1.55 -8.89
N ILE A 200 -25.51 2.13 -7.74
CA ILE A 200 -26.88 2.10 -7.20
C ILE A 200 -27.84 2.92 -8.08
N ALA A 201 -27.41 4.13 -8.50
CA ALA A 201 -28.27 5.06 -9.22
C ALA A 201 -28.44 4.71 -10.71
N MET A 202 -27.41 4.18 -11.37
CA MET A 202 -27.38 3.96 -12.81
C MET A 202 -27.28 2.48 -13.21
N GLY A 203 -27.23 1.56 -12.24
CA GLY A 203 -27.10 0.12 -12.51
C GLY A 203 -25.76 -0.28 -13.14
N ILE A 204 -24.73 0.55 -13.01
CA ILE A 204 -23.40 0.29 -13.59
C ILE A 204 -22.71 -0.82 -12.78
N PRO A 205 -22.15 -1.87 -13.42
CA PRO A 205 -21.45 -2.92 -12.71
C PRO A 205 -20.25 -2.39 -11.89
N LYS A 206 -20.06 -2.89 -10.68
CA LYS A 206 -18.94 -2.49 -9.78
C LYS A 206 -17.55 -2.66 -10.41
N VAL A 207 -17.43 -3.55 -11.39
CA VAL A 207 -16.19 -3.76 -12.17
C VAL A 207 -15.69 -2.46 -12.83
N VAL A 208 -16.58 -1.55 -13.23
CA VAL A 208 -16.23 -0.26 -13.84
C VAL A 208 -15.38 0.59 -12.90
N THR A 209 -15.73 0.63 -11.61
CA THR A 209 -14.91 1.31 -10.59
C THR A 209 -13.51 0.69 -10.47
N GLY A 210 -13.42 -0.66 -10.59
CA GLY A 210 -12.13 -1.37 -10.62
C GLY A 210 -11.27 -0.99 -11.84
N VAL A 211 -11.88 -0.89 -13.02
CA VAL A 211 -11.20 -0.45 -14.26
C VAL A 211 -10.69 0.99 -14.10
N PHE A 212 -11.52 1.87 -13.54
CA PHE A 212 -11.11 3.26 -13.27
C PHE A 212 -9.88 3.33 -12.35
N LYS A 213 -9.84 2.55 -11.27
CA LYS A 213 -8.67 2.44 -10.39
C LYS A 213 -7.44 1.93 -11.12
N GLY A 214 -7.59 0.92 -11.98
CA GLY A 214 -6.50 0.39 -12.79
C GLY A 214 -5.91 1.44 -13.74
N ILE A 215 -6.76 2.19 -14.43
CA ILE A 215 -6.34 3.28 -15.31
C ILE A 215 -5.66 4.39 -14.50
N LEU A 216 -6.19 4.76 -13.35
CA LEU A 216 -5.62 5.77 -12.47
C LEU A 216 -4.22 5.37 -12.00
N LEU A 217 -4.04 4.12 -11.56
CA LEU A 217 -2.74 3.59 -11.18
C LEU A 217 -1.75 3.62 -12.35
N PHE A 218 -2.19 3.17 -13.52
CA PHE A 218 -1.36 3.18 -14.73
C PHE A 218 -0.91 4.60 -15.10
N MET A 219 -1.83 5.57 -15.09
CA MET A 219 -1.53 6.97 -15.39
C MET A 219 -0.59 7.61 -14.36
N LEU A 220 -0.75 7.28 -13.07
CA LEU A 220 0.16 7.74 -12.03
C LEU A 220 1.57 7.19 -12.20
N LEU A 221 1.72 5.89 -12.46
CA LEU A 221 3.02 5.26 -12.68
C LEU A 221 3.68 5.76 -13.96
N ALA A 222 2.91 5.93 -15.04
CA ALA A 222 3.40 6.52 -16.29
C ALA A 222 3.88 7.95 -16.06
N GLY A 223 3.09 8.78 -15.38
CA GLY A 223 3.45 10.16 -15.05
C GLY A 223 4.71 10.25 -14.19
N GLU A 224 4.88 9.38 -13.19
CA GLU A 224 6.10 9.31 -12.38
C GLU A 224 7.32 8.90 -13.23
N THR A 225 7.14 7.95 -14.15
CA THR A 225 8.20 7.52 -15.07
C THR A 225 8.62 8.65 -15.99
N PHE A 226 7.67 9.38 -16.60
CA PHE A 226 7.98 10.54 -17.45
C PHE A 226 8.63 11.69 -16.67
N ASN A 227 8.28 11.88 -15.41
CA ASN A 227 8.90 12.91 -14.56
C ASN A 227 10.33 12.55 -14.14
N ARG A 228 10.64 11.26 -14.06
CA ARG A 228 11.94 10.75 -13.63
C ARG A 228 12.94 10.56 -14.78
N PHE A 229 12.46 10.31 -15.99
CA PHE A 229 13.26 10.06 -17.17
C PHE A 229 12.97 11.10 -18.25
N HIS A 230 13.99 11.81 -18.72
CA HIS A 230 13.91 12.62 -19.93
C HIS A 230 13.92 11.71 -21.14
N VAL A 231 12.82 11.71 -21.89
CA VAL A 231 12.72 10.95 -23.16
C VAL A 231 13.41 11.74 -24.26
N GLU A 232 14.67 11.38 -24.58
CA GLU A 232 15.37 11.92 -25.75
C GLU A 232 15.00 11.09 -26.99
N PHE A 233 14.19 11.65 -27.85
CA PHE A 233 13.96 11.08 -29.19
C PHE A 233 15.18 11.35 -30.07
N ARG A 234 16.12 10.42 -30.14
CA ARG A 234 17.20 10.45 -31.12
C ARG A 234 16.68 9.97 -32.46
N LEU A 235 16.31 10.91 -33.33
CA LEU A 235 15.99 10.61 -34.72
C LEU A 235 17.27 10.06 -35.41
N PRO A 236 17.17 8.96 -36.19
CA PRO A 236 18.32 8.26 -36.76
C PRO A 236 19.17 9.11 -37.77
N GLY A 237 18.81 10.34 -38.03
CA GLY A 237 19.60 11.29 -38.86
C GLY A 237 20.52 12.21 -38.07
N THR A 238 20.37 12.40 -36.77
CA THR A 238 21.14 13.34 -35.98
C THR A 238 22.51 12.80 -35.56
N ALA A 239 22.63 11.49 -35.38
CA ALA A 239 23.93 10.86 -35.06
C ALA A 239 24.92 10.94 -36.22
N ALA A 240 24.46 10.75 -37.44
CA ALA A 240 25.30 10.88 -38.64
C ALA A 240 25.78 12.34 -38.87
N ARG A 241 24.92 13.31 -38.55
CA ARG A 241 25.26 14.74 -38.67
C ARG A 241 26.22 15.22 -37.59
N ALA A 242 26.08 14.71 -36.35
CA ALA A 242 27.03 15.01 -35.27
C ALA A 242 28.42 14.39 -35.52
N ALA A 243 28.48 13.18 -36.03
CA ALA A 243 29.76 12.54 -36.45
C ALA A 243 30.42 13.26 -37.61
N ALA A 244 29.65 13.71 -38.61
CA ALA A 244 30.18 14.51 -39.73
C ALA A 244 30.74 15.87 -39.26
N THR A 245 30.06 16.53 -38.31
CA THR A 245 30.51 17.82 -37.75
C THR A 245 31.78 17.67 -36.89
N ALA A 246 31.92 16.57 -36.18
CA ALA A 246 33.09 16.25 -35.38
C ALA A 246 34.31 15.98 -36.29
N ALA A 247 34.13 15.20 -37.35
CA ALA A 247 35.18 14.89 -38.33
C ALA A 247 35.67 16.15 -39.08
N THR A 248 34.79 17.11 -39.38
CA THR A 248 35.16 18.36 -40.06
C THR A 248 35.94 19.31 -39.13
N LYS A 249 35.74 19.21 -37.82
CA LYS A 249 36.42 20.03 -36.82
C LYS A 249 37.86 19.55 -36.53
N GLU A 250 38.10 18.24 -36.65
CA GLU A 250 39.44 17.65 -36.52
C GLU A 250 40.33 17.90 -37.77
N SER A 251 39.73 17.94 -38.97
CA SER A 251 40.47 18.22 -40.20
C SER A 251 40.82 19.71 -40.42
N GLY A 252 40.26 20.61 -39.65
CA GLY A 252 40.53 22.06 -39.75
C GLY A 252 41.57 22.63 -38.75
N SER A 253 42.23 21.74 -37.98
CA SER A 253 43.22 22.12 -36.95
C SER A 253 44.65 21.67 -37.28
N VAL A 254 44.97 21.44 -38.57
CA VAL A 254 46.34 21.19 -39.05
C VAL A 254 46.88 22.39 -39.81
#